data_5cf749d98bda8742933cdbe04de4f54b
#
_entry.id   5cf749d98bda8742933cdbe04de4f54b
#
_cell.length_a   1.000
_cell.length_b   1.000
_cell.length_c   1.000
_cell.angle_alpha   90.00
_cell.angle_beta   90.00
_cell.angle_gamma   90.00
#
_symmetry.space_group_name_H-M   'P 1'
#
loop_
_entity.id
_entity.type
_entity.pdbx_description
1 polymer ?
#
loop_
_entity_poly.entity_id
_entity_poly.type
_entity_poly.pdbx_seq_one_letter_code
_entity_poly.pdbx_strand_id
1 'polypeptide(L)'
;MRAVWSGSISFGLVNVPVKAYSAVEDHDIHFHQVHHSDGGRIRYERRCEVCNRKVEYEDIDKAFEEDGDTVVMTDEDFEALPESDNDEIEVVQFVPSEQVDPIMLERSYYLEPEGKSPKSYLLLRQTLQDTDRTAIVTFALRQKTRLGALRVCGKVLLLQAMLWPDEVRDVDFPGTKSRAKIGEKELKLSAALVEQYASDFTPEAFEDEYQVELRKLIDAKLEAGDTLDTAATFGETVDAKDGSGDGNGEDADVIDLMEALKASLDRKRGKSEKSSEKTEVGASSGTKKPAAKKSGTSAKKPAKKKSA
;
A
#
# COMPACT_ATOMS: atom_id res chain seq x y z
N MET A 1 12.43 8.58 -11.48
CA MET A 1 12.39 7.12 -11.21
C MET A 1 13.45 6.42 -12.04
N ARG A 2 14.07 5.33 -11.53
CA ARG A 2 15.00 4.48 -12.28
C ARG A 2 14.26 3.22 -12.69
N ALA A 3 14.38 2.81 -13.98
CA ALA A 3 13.83 1.56 -14.43
C ALA A 3 14.52 0.38 -13.70
N VAL A 4 13.73 -0.55 -13.21
CA VAL A 4 14.19 -1.76 -12.51
C VAL A 4 14.29 -2.95 -13.45
N TRP A 5 13.62 -2.87 -14.61
CA TRP A 5 13.58 -3.89 -15.65
C TRP A 5 13.19 -3.27 -16.99
N SER A 6 13.65 -3.84 -18.10
CA SER A 6 13.28 -3.49 -19.46
C SER A 6 13.08 -4.76 -20.26
N GLY A 7 12.07 -4.80 -21.10
CA GLY A 7 11.72 -5.95 -21.93
C GLY A 7 10.44 -5.71 -22.69
N SER A 8 9.64 -6.75 -22.92
CA SER A 8 8.41 -6.63 -23.69
C SER A 8 7.26 -7.44 -23.12
N ILE A 9 6.03 -6.95 -23.31
CA ILE A 9 4.82 -7.73 -23.06
C ILE A 9 4.50 -8.50 -24.33
N SER A 10 4.39 -9.83 -24.25
CA SER A 10 3.99 -10.67 -25.36
C SER A 10 2.62 -11.28 -25.15
N PHE A 11 1.81 -11.24 -26.20
CA PHE A 11 0.56 -11.99 -26.28
C PHE A 11 0.28 -12.41 -27.73
N GLY A 12 0.33 -13.70 -27.98
CA GLY A 12 0.26 -14.24 -29.33
C GLY A 12 1.44 -13.74 -30.19
N LEU A 13 1.14 -13.05 -31.29
CA LEU A 13 2.15 -12.49 -32.19
C LEU A 13 2.45 -10.99 -31.91
N VAL A 14 1.87 -10.43 -30.87
CA VAL A 14 2.04 -9.02 -30.52
C VAL A 14 3.10 -8.89 -29.46
N ASN A 15 4.07 -8.02 -29.72
CA ASN A 15 5.13 -7.66 -28.78
C ASN A 15 5.05 -6.16 -28.49
N VAL A 16 5.07 -5.80 -27.20
CA VAL A 16 4.94 -4.42 -26.71
C VAL A 16 6.15 -4.08 -25.85
N PRO A 17 7.17 -3.38 -26.38
CA PRO A 17 8.34 -2.98 -25.60
C PRO A 17 7.97 -2.04 -24.44
N VAL A 18 8.47 -2.35 -23.24
CA VAL A 18 8.17 -1.59 -22.01
C VAL A 18 9.36 -1.53 -21.07
N LYS A 19 9.36 -0.53 -20.20
CA LYS A 19 10.21 -0.41 -19.02
C LYS A 19 9.35 -0.48 -17.76
N ALA A 20 9.82 -1.21 -16.76
CA ALA A 20 9.17 -1.31 -15.45
C ALA A 20 9.85 -0.43 -14.41
N TYR A 21 9.04 0.28 -13.65
CA TYR A 21 9.46 1.15 -12.53
C TYR A 21 8.73 0.73 -11.27
N SER A 22 9.39 0.74 -10.11
CA SER A 22 8.68 0.51 -8.85
C SER A 22 7.55 1.52 -8.70
N ALA A 23 6.33 1.03 -8.46
CA ALA A 23 5.16 1.88 -8.27
C ALA A 23 5.02 2.39 -6.82
N VAL A 24 5.79 1.82 -5.90
CA VAL A 24 5.80 2.15 -4.48
C VAL A 24 7.22 2.44 -4.01
N GLU A 25 7.32 3.33 -3.05
CA GLU A 25 8.56 3.67 -2.34
C GLU A 25 8.36 3.32 -0.87
N ASP A 26 9.44 2.96 -0.21
CA ASP A 26 9.47 2.79 1.24
C ASP A 26 9.58 4.18 1.89
N HIS A 27 8.66 4.52 2.79
CA HIS A 27 8.66 5.81 3.48
C HIS A 27 9.34 5.76 4.85
N ASP A 28 9.76 4.57 5.28
CA ASP A 28 10.42 4.39 6.56
C ASP A 28 11.77 5.11 6.63
N ILE A 29 12.06 5.70 7.78
CA ILE A 29 13.35 6.31 8.04
C ILE A 29 14.39 5.22 8.30
N HIS A 30 15.39 5.14 7.44
CA HIS A 30 16.43 4.12 7.55
C HIS A 30 17.58 4.55 8.47
N PHE A 31 17.89 3.73 9.45
CA PHE A 31 18.99 3.92 10.37
C PHE A 31 20.16 3.01 10.08
N HIS A 32 21.37 3.51 10.31
CA HIS A 32 22.57 2.70 10.34
C HIS A 32 22.89 2.28 11.77
N GLN A 33 23.36 1.05 11.93
CA GLN A 33 23.85 0.58 13.23
C GLN A 33 25.23 1.19 13.49
N VAL A 34 25.41 1.73 14.69
CA VAL A 34 26.67 2.32 15.14
C VAL A 34 27.08 1.74 16.49
N HIS A 35 28.40 1.74 16.75
CA HIS A 35 28.95 1.34 18.01
C HIS A 35 28.67 2.40 19.07
N HIS A 36 28.10 2.00 20.21
CA HIS A 36 27.64 2.92 21.24
C HIS A 36 28.77 3.82 21.81
N SER A 37 29.99 3.29 21.92
CA SER A 37 31.09 3.98 22.59
C SER A 37 31.79 5.04 21.74
N ASP A 38 31.81 4.89 20.40
CA ASP A 38 32.62 5.73 19.49
C ASP A 38 31.86 6.19 18.24
N GLY A 39 30.58 5.80 18.09
CA GLY A 39 29.76 6.15 16.94
C GLY A 39 30.19 5.48 15.61
N GLY A 40 31.16 4.57 15.67
CA GLY A 40 31.66 3.86 14.50
C GLY A 40 30.59 2.99 13.83
N ARG A 41 30.47 3.05 12.50
CA ARG A 41 29.49 2.26 11.75
C ARG A 41 29.80 0.76 11.85
N ILE A 42 28.80 -0.04 12.23
CA ILE A 42 28.91 -1.50 12.29
C ILE A 42 28.98 -2.08 10.87
N ARG A 43 29.90 -3.02 10.68
CA ARG A 43 30.03 -3.83 9.44
C ARG A 43 29.94 -5.29 9.80
N TYR A 44 29.30 -6.06 8.91
CA TYR A 44 29.16 -7.51 9.09
C TYR A 44 30.19 -8.25 8.23
N GLU A 45 30.81 -9.26 8.82
CA GLU A 45 31.71 -10.19 8.11
C GLU A 45 31.05 -11.58 8.07
N ARG A 46 31.16 -12.25 6.92
CA ARG A 46 30.74 -13.65 6.79
C ARG A 46 31.85 -14.54 7.34
N ARG A 47 31.50 -15.47 8.22
CA ARG A 47 32.45 -16.45 8.81
C ARG A 47 31.88 -17.83 8.71
N CYS A 48 32.73 -18.78 8.31
CA CYS A 48 32.40 -20.20 8.34
C CYS A 48 32.28 -20.67 9.80
N GLU A 49 31.21 -21.33 10.14
CA GLU A 49 30.97 -21.86 11.49
C GLU A 49 31.99 -22.93 11.90
N VAL A 50 32.42 -23.76 10.95
CA VAL A 50 33.32 -24.87 11.19
C VAL A 50 34.76 -24.41 11.37
N CYS A 51 35.30 -23.63 10.42
CA CYS A 51 36.73 -23.23 10.46
C CYS A 51 36.94 -21.83 11.04
N ASN A 52 35.87 -21.08 11.35
CA ASN A 52 35.87 -19.71 11.88
C ASN A 52 36.68 -18.69 11.04
N ARG A 53 36.89 -18.97 9.75
CA ARG A 53 37.57 -18.07 8.83
C ARG A 53 36.53 -17.11 8.21
N LYS A 54 36.99 -15.92 7.86
CA LYS A 54 36.25 -15.02 6.98
C LYS A 54 36.12 -15.68 5.62
N VAL A 55 34.91 -15.65 5.04
CA VAL A 55 34.61 -16.23 3.73
C VAL A 55 34.20 -15.10 2.79
N GLU A 56 34.86 -15.02 1.65
CA GLU A 56 34.48 -14.09 0.59
C GLU A 56 33.21 -14.60 -0.13
N TYR A 57 32.51 -13.70 -0.82
CA TYR A 57 31.24 -14.06 -1.44
C TYR A 57 31.39 -15.16 -2.52
N GLU A 58 32.50 -15.15 -3.22
CA GLU A 58 32.85 -16.09 -4.30
C GLU A 58 33.08 -17.52 -3.79
N ASP A 59 33.36 -17.67 -2.50
CA ASP A 59 33.63 -18.96 -1.86
C ASP A 59 32.40 -19.53 -1.14
N ILE A 60 31.17 -19.00 -1.43
CA ILE A 60 29.95 -19.41 -0.75
C ILE A 60 29.01 -20.13 -1.72
N ASP A 61 28.91 -21.44 -1.54
CA ASP A 61 27.89 -22.26 -2.18
C ASP A 61 26.57 -22.23 -1.40
N LYS A 62 25.47 -22.62 -2.04
CA LYS A 62 24.16 -22.78 -1.42
C LYS A 62 23.94 -24.27 -1.09
N ALA A 63 23.42 -24.54 0.09
CA ALA A 63 23.06 -25.90 0.48
C ALA A 63 21.56 -25.96 0.82
N PHE A 64 20.92 -27.06 0.46
CA PHE A 64 19.56 -27.43 0.83
C PHE A 64 19.59 -28.63 1.76
N GLU A 65 18.86 -28.56 2.85
CA GLU A 65 18.77 -29.63 3.85
C GLU A 65 17.35 -30.20 3.87
N GLU A 66 17.25 -31.52 3.74
CA GLU A 66 15.98 -32.26 3.83
C GLU A 66 16.23 -33.63 4.50
N ASP A 67 15.41 -33.96 5.50
CA ASP A 67 15.45 -35.24 6.23
C ASP A 67 16.84 -35.64 6.83
N GLY A 68 17.71 -34.63 7.03
CA GLY A 68 19.09 -34.85 7.56
C GLY A 68 20.16 -35.00 6.50
N ASP A 69 19.80 -35.01 5.23
CA ASP A 69 20.74 -34.97 4.12
C ASP A 69 20.96 -33.52 3.65
N THR A 70 22.22 -33.16 3.35
CA THR A 70 22.58 -31.83 2.84
C THR A 70 23.06 -31.96 1.40
N VAL A 71 22.41 -31.24 0.50
CA VAL A 71 22.81 -31.15 -0.92
C VAL A 71 23.40 -29.76 -1.17
N VAL A 72 24.67 -29.72 -1.62
CA VAL A 72 25.31 -28.45 -2.01
C VAL A 72 25.01 -28.20 -3.48
N MET A 73 24.51 -27.02 -3.78
CA MET A 73 24.20 -26.54 -5.13
C MET A 73 25.26 -25.55 -5.58
N THR A 74 25.90 -25.85 -6.69
CA THR A 74 26.89 -24.98 -7.32
C THR A 74 26.24 -24.01 -8.31
N ASP A 75 26.96 -22.98 -8.73
CA ASP A 75 26.45 -22.07 -9.77
C ASP A 75 26.19 -22.81 -11.10
N GLU A 76 27.00 -23.83 -11.43
CA GLU A 76 26.81 -24.70 -12.62
C GLU A 76 25.46 -25.46 -12.56
N ASP A 77 25.04 -25.90 -11.37
CA ASP A 77 23.75 -26.56 -11.18
C ASP A 77 22.58 -25.60 -11.45
N PHE A 78 22.71 -24.33 -11.04
CA PHE A 78 21.71 -23.32 -11.33
C PHE A 78 21.67 -22.92 -12.80
N GLU A 79 22.84 -22.86 -13.48
CA GLU A 79 22.91 -22.59 -14.93
C GLU A 79 22.31 -23.73 -15.79
N ALA A 80 22.31 -24.96 -15.26
CA ALA A 80 21.65 -26.09 -15.92
C ALA A 80 20.11 -26.07 -15.87
N LEU A 81 19.52 -25.22 -15.03
CA LEU A 81 18.08 -25.06 -14.98
C LEU A 81 17.59 -24.31 -16.23
N PRO A 82 16.35 -24.59 -16.71
CA PRO A 82 15.78 -23.88 -17.84
C PRO A 82 15.76 -22.37 -17.54
N GLU A 83 16.48 -21.59 -18.35
CA GLU A 83 16.40 -20.13 -18.25
C GLU A 83 14.98 -19.69 -18.63
N SER A 84 14.33 -18.97 -17.74
CA SER A 84 13.15 -18.20 -18.10
C SER A 84 13.61 -16.97 -18.87
N ASP A 85 12.91 -16.66 -19.96
CA ASP A 85 13.22 -15.48 -20.80
C ASP A 85 13.10 -14.21 -19.93
N ASN A 86 14.24 -13.64 -19.55
CA ASN A 86 14.33 -12.55 -18.57
C ASN A 86 13.78 -11.22 -19.09
N ASP A 87 13.53 -11.11 -20.41
CA ASP A 87 13.15 -9.87 -21.06
C ASP A 87 11.69 -9.90 -21.55
N GLU A 88 10.89 -10.89 -21.12
CA GLU A 88 9.53 -11.06 -21.58
C GLU A 88 8.53 -11.14 -20.42
N ILE A 89 7.39 -10.44 -20.57
CA ILE A 89 6.17 -10.59 -19.78
C ILE A 89 5.19 -11.34 -20.66
N GLU A 90 5.09 -12.65 -20.47
CA GLU A 90 4.22 -13.51 -21.26
C GLU A 90 2.79 -13.48 -20.72
N VAL A 91 1.82 -13.10 -21.57
CA VAL A 91 0.40 -13.17 -21.21
C VAL A 91 -0.10 -14.59 -21.38
N VAL A 92 -0.47 -15.21 -20.25
CA VAL A 92 -1.00 -16.58 -20.22
C VAL A 92 -2.51 -16.60 -20.45
N GLN A 93 -3.26 -15.69 -19.83
CA GLN A 93 -4.72 -15.63 -19.96
C GLN A 93 -5.28 -14.26 -19.57
N PHE A 94 -6.53 -14.00 -19.97
CA PHE A 94 -7.30 -12.83 -19.56
C PHE A 94 -8.48 -13.27 -18.69
N VAL A 95 -8.60 -12.73 -17.49
CA VAL A 95 -9.67 -13.06 -16.52
C VAL A 95 -10.50 -11.82 -16.18
N PRO A 96 -11.75 -11.94 -15.73
CA PRO A 96 -12.47 -10.85 -15.09
C PRO A 96 -11.66 -10.30 -13.91
N SER A 97 -11.59 -8.96 -13.78
CA SER A 97 -10.76 -8.32 -12.75
C SER A 97 -11.16 -8.73 -11.32
N GLU A 98 -12.43 -9.02 -11.10
CA GLU A 98 -13.00 -9.49 -9.82
C GLU A 98 -12.53 -10.88 -9.38
N GLN A 99 -11.99 -11.70 -10.30
CA GLN A 99 -11.49 -13.04 -9.98
C GLN A 99 -10.08 -13.04 -9.37
N VAL A 100 -9.38 -11.92 -9.46
CA VAL A 100 -8.04 -11.80 -8.86
C VAL A 100 -8.19 -11.41 -7.39
N ASP A 101 -7.97 -12.38 -6.50
CA ASP A 101 -8.03 -12.13 -5.07
C ASP A 101 -6.89 -11.20 -4.63
N PRO A 102 -7.19 -10.08 -3.94
CA PRO A 102 -6.18 -9.16 -3.44
C PRO A 102 -5.08 -9.78 -2.58
N ILE A 103 -5.37 -10.90 -1.88
CA ILE A 103 -4.38 -11.62 -1.06
C ILE A 103 -3.20 -12.15 -1.89
N MET A 104 -3.41 -12.39 -3.17
CA MET A 104 -2.37 -12.87 -4.08
C MET A 104 -1.45 -11.76 -4.58
N LEU A 105 -1.82 -10.48 -4.40
CA LEU A 105 -1.09 -9.36 -4.96
C LEU A 105 0.06 -8.93 -4.06
N GLU A 106 1.24 -8.75 -4.67
CA GLU A 106 2.45 -8.29 -4.00
C GLU A 106 2.93 -6.93 -4.55
N ARG A 107 4.19 -6.85 -4.95
CA ARG A 107 4.85 -5.64 -5.44
C ARG A 107 4.30 -5.17 -6.77
N SER A 108 4.15 -3.88 -6.89
CA SER A 108 3.58 -3.22 -8.07
C SER A 108 4.64 -2.46 -8.87
N TYR A 109 4.52 -2.50 -10.21
CA TYR A 109 5.41 -1.82 -11.13
C TYR A 109 4.60 -1.08 -12.20
N TYR A 110 4.90 0.19 -12.42
CA TYR A 110 4.38 0.94 -13.56
C TYR A 110 5.13 0.55 -14.83
N LEU A 111 4.40 0.32 -15.90
CA LEU A 111 4.98 0.02 -17.20
C LEU A 111 4.90 1.25 -18.12
N GLU A 112 6.05 1.70 -18.59
CA GLU A 112 6.20 2.77 -19.56
C GLU A 112 6.46 2.17 -20.94
N PRO A 113 5.74 2.58 -22.00
CA PRO A 113 6.03 2.12 -23.35
C PRO A 113 7.42 2.59 -23.82
N GLU A 114 8.18 1.68 -24.42
CA GLU A 114 9.46 1.99 -25.04
C GLU A 114 9.33 2.08 -26.56
N GLY A 115 10.17 2.93 -27.19
CA GLY A 115 10.24 3.08 -28.63
C GLY A 115 9.46 4.25 -29.20
N LYS A 116 9.50 4.37 -30.58
CA LYS A 116 8.97 5.52 -31.29
C LYS A 116 7.45 5.55 -31.43
N SER A 117 6.77 4.43 -31.21
CA SER A 117 5.31 4.33 -31.37
C SER A 117 4.68 3.53 -30.24
N PRO A 118 3.96 4.19 -29.31
CA PRO A 118 3.29 3.52 -28.20
C PRO A 118 1.95 2.86 -28.62
N LYS A 119 1.67 2.70 -29.93
CA LYS A 119 0.34 2.27 -30.42
C LYS A 119 -0.07 0.91 -29.85
N SER A 120 0.81 -0.09 -29.84
CA SER A 120 0.51 -1.42 -29.32
C SER A 120 0.22 -1.39 -27.82
N TYR A 121 0.99 -0.59 -27.06
CA TYR A 121 0.77 -0.38 -25.64
C TYR A 121 -0.60 0.28 -25.37
N LEU A 122 -0.91 1.35 -26.08
CA LEU A 122 -2.19 2.06 -25.93
C LEU A 122 -3.37 1.18 -26.30
N LEU A 123 -3.23 0.36 -27.35
CA LEU A 123 -4.25 -0.60 -27.76
C LEU A 123 -4.49 -1.64 -26.66
N LEU A 124 -3.45 -2.27 -26.14
CA LEU A 124 -3.56 -3.24 -25.04
C LEU A 124 -4.21 -2.62 -23.81
N ARG A 125 -3.74 -1.43 -23.40
CA ARG A 125 -4.31 -0.71 -22.25
C ARG A 125 -5.80 -0.43 -22.45
N GLN A 126 -6.20 0.10 -23.63
CA GLN A 126 -7.60 0.41 -23.92
C GLN A 126 -8.45 -0.85 -23.94
N THR A 127 -7.96 -1.93 -24.53
CA THR A 127 -8.69 -3.21 -24.57
C THR A 127 -8.93 -3.76 -23.17
N LEU A 128 -7.92 -3.76 -22.31
CA LEU A 128 -8.09 -4.21 -20.91
C LEU A 128 -9.10 -3.34 -20.16
N GLN A 129 -9.07 -2.02 -20.38
CA GLN A 129 -10.01 -1.08 -19.78
C GLN A 129 -11.45 -1.29 -20.25
N ASP A 130 -11.66 -1.41 -21.55
CA ASP A 130 -13.00 -1.54 -22.15
C ASP A 130 -13.66 -2.89 -21.84
N THR A 131 -12.85 -3.93 -21.64
CA THR A 131 -13.34 -5.29 -21.34
C THR A 131 -13.37 -5.62 -19.85
N ASP A 132 -12.89 -4.73 -18.99
CA ASP A 132 -12.72 -4.94 -17.54
C ASP A 132 -12.00 -6.27 -17.23
N ARG A 133 -10.87 -6.49 -17.94
CA ARG A 133 -10.06 -7.70 -17.81
C ARG A 133 -8.70 -7.39 -17.21
N THR A 134 -8.20 -8.35 -16.44
CA THR A 134 -6.83 -8.44 -15.98
C THR A 134 -6.13 -9.54 -16.76
N ALA A 135 -4.94 -9.27 -17.29
CA ALA A 135 -4.13 -10.31 -17.88
C ALA A 135 -3.29 -10.99 -16.79
N ILE A 136 -3.36 -12.30 -16.72
CA ILE A 136 -2.46 -13.11 -15.90
C ILE A 136 -1.22 -13.37 -16.75
N VAL A 137 -0.06 -13.07 -16.18
CA VAL A 137 1.22 -13.12 -16.89
C VAL A 137 2.25 -13.92 -16.10
N THR A 138 3.23 -14.47 -16.82
CA THR A 138 4.49 -14.93 -16.22
C THR A 138 5.60 -13.99 -16.67
N PHE A 139 6.53 -13.70 -15.76
CA PHE A 139 7.68 -12.85 -16.04
C PHE A 139 8.85 -13.20 -15.14
N ALA A 140 10.06 -12.95 -15.62
CA ALA A 140 11.25 -13.13 -14.81
C ALA A 140 11.73 -11.79 -14.26
N LEU A 141 12.04 -11.78 -12.98
CA LEU A 141 12.66 -10.65 -12.31
C LEU A 141 13.74 -11.13 -11.36
N ARG A 142 14.99 -10.71 -11.60
CA ARG A 142 16.16 -11.13 -10.82
C ARG A 142 16.32 -12.66 -10.80
N GLN A 143 16.29 -13.27 -11.98
CA GLN A 143 16.45 -14.73 -12.18
C GLN A 143 15.35 -15.61 -11.54
N LYS A 144 14.22 -15.03 -11.15
CA LYS A 144 13.09 -15.78 -10.63
C LYS A 144 11.85 -15.55 -11.49
N THR A 145 11.28 -16.64 -11.98
CA THR A 145 9.96 -16.61 -12.63
C THR A 145 8.89 -16.30 -11.59
N ARG A 146 8.02 -15.37 -11.93
CA ARG A 146 6.91 -14.91 -11.09
C ARG A 146 5.61 -14.95 -11.85
N LEU A 147 4.54 -15.21 -11.13
CA LEU A 147 3.19 -14.95 -11.60
C LEU A 147 2.90 -13.45 -11.44
N GLY A 148 2.09 -12.88 -12.33
CA GLY A 148 1.71 -11.48 -12.24
C GLY A 148 0.34 -11.18 -12.80
N ALA A 149 -0.22 -10.06 -12.37
CA ALA A 149 -1.44 -9.46 -12.88
C ALA A 149 -1.11 -8.15 -13.61
N LEU A 150 -1.42 -8.08 -14.88
CA LEU A 150 -1.29 -6.88 -15.69
C LEU A 150 -2.68 -6.23 -15.83
N ARG A 151 -2.81 -5.01 -15.31
CA ARG A 151 -4.08 -4.27 -15.31
C ARG A 151 -3.87 -2.79 -15.60
N VAL A 152 -4.96 -2.07 -15.82
CA VAL A 152 -4.92 -0.63 -16.06
C VAL A 152 -4.95 0.12 -14.71
N CYS A 153 -4.04 1.07 -14.53
CA CYS A 153 -4.02 2.01 -13.42
C CYS A 153 -3.95 3.44 -13.96
N GLY A 154 -5.06 4.15 -13.96
CA GLY A 154 -5.15 5.47 -14.56
C GLY A 154 -4.74 5.49 -16.03
N LYS A 155 -3.61 6.14 -16.34
CA LYS A 155 -3.12 6.28 -17.72
C LYS A 155 -2.07 5.24 -18.13
N VAL A 156 -1.66 4.36 -17.22
CA VAL A 156 -0.58 3.39 -17.43
C VAL A 156 -1.04 1.97 -17.20
N LEU A 157 -0.26 1.01 -17.70
CA LEU A 157 -0.37 -0.38 -17.31
C LEU A 157 0.41 -0.59 -16.01
N LEU A 158 -0.18 -1.35 -15.11
CA LEU A 158 0.39 -1.76 -13.85
C LEU A 158 0.63 -3.26 -13.88
N LEU A 159 1.87 -3.68 -13.67
CA LEU A 159 2.25 -5.06 -13.42
C LEU A 159 2.33 -5.26 -11.92
N GLN A 160 1.52 -6.15 -11.37
CA GLN A 160 1.62 -6.57 -9.97
C GLN A 160 2.12 -8.00 -9.92
N ALA A 161 3.21 -8.22 -9.19
CA ALA A 161 3.63 -9.58 -8.86
C ALA A 161 2.54 -10.27 -8.05
N MET A 162 2.38 -11.55 -8.26
CA MET A 162 1.40 -12.38 -7.55
C MET A 162 2.13 -13.53 -6.85
N LEU A 163 1.57 -13.94 -5.73
CA LEU A 163 1.91 -15.19 -5.06
C LEU A 163 1.49 -16.37 -5.93
N TRP A 164 2.22 -17.47 -5.81
CA TRP A 164 1.77 -18.75 -6.34
C TRP A 164 0.64 -19.31 -5.46
N PRO A 165 -0.27 -20.14 -6.01
CA PRO A 165 -1.42 -20.66 -5.25
C PRO A 165 -1.04 -21.43 -3.97
N ASP A 166 0.12 -22.08 -3.96
CA ASP A 166 0.67 -22.83 -2.83
C ASP A 166 1.32 -21.96 -1.75
N GLU A 167 1.58 -20.69 -2.03
CA GLU A 167 2.07 -19.71 -1.05
C GLU A 167 0.94 -19.16 -0.17
N VAL A 168 -0.32 -19.27 -0.61
CA VAL A 168 -1.50 -18.83 0.14
C VAL A 168 -1.96 -19.94 1.08
N ARG A 169 -1.92 -19.66 2.37
CA ARG A 169 -2.28 -20.64 3.40
C ARG A 169 -3.79 -20.87 3.45
N ASP A 170 -4.19 -22.12 3.63
CA ASP A 170 -5.59 -22.46 3.93
C ASP A 170 -6.00 -21.90 5.30
N VAL A 171 -7.24 -21.37 5.35
CA VAL A 171 -7.81 -20.83 6.58
C VAL A 171 -8.66 -21.92 7.27
N ASP A 172 -8.17 -22.45 8.38
CA ASP A 172 -8.91 -23.38 9.25
C ASP A 172 -8.84 -22.94 10.73
N PHE A 173 -9.63 -21.91 11.08
CA PHE A 173 -9.72 -21.46 12.46
C PHE A 173 -10.96 -22.06 13.15
N PRO A 174 -10.82 -22.80 14.27
CA PRO A 174 -11.95 -23.38 15.00
C PRO A 174 -13.01 -22.35 15.38
N GLY A 175 -12.62 -21.14 15.75
CA GLY A 175 -13.53 -20.05 16.13
C GLY A 175 -14.48 -19.60 15.01
N THR A 176 -14.05 -19.67 13.75
CA THR A 176 -14.90 -19.30 12.59
C THR A 176 -15.99 -20.32 12.31
N LYS A 177 -15.87 -21.54 12.85
CA LYS A 177 -16.85 -22.63 12.73
C LYS A 177 -17.95 -22.56 13.80
N SER A 178 -17.94 -21.53 14.67
CA SER A 178 -18.96 -21.33 15.69
C SER A 178 -20.33 -21.14 15.06
N ARG A 179 -21.33 -21.82 15.63
CA ARG A 179 -22.75 -21.71 15.25
C ARG A 179 -23.50 -20.70 16.13
N ALA A 180 -22.82 -19.67 16.63
CA ALA A 180 -23.44 -18.60 17.38
C ALA A 180 -24.60 -17.99 16.57
N LYS A 181 -25.78 -17.89 17.18
CA LYS A 181 -26.94 -17.25 16.54
C LYS A 181 -26.86 -15.76 16.74
N ILE A 182 -26.70 -15.03 15.66
CA ILE A 182 -26.76 -13.57 15.66
C ILE A 182 -28.22 -13.13 15.58
N GLY A 183 -28.67 -12.33 16.54
CA GLY A 183 -30.03 -11.81 16.60
C GLY A 183 -30.25 -10.69 15.57
N GLU A 184 -31.47 -10.60 15.02
CA GLU A 184 -31.80 -9.52 14.07
C GLU A 184 -31.60 -8.09 14.65
N LYS A 185 -31.80 -7.91 15.95
CA LYS A 185 -31.60 -6.63 16.63
C LYS A 185 -30.11 -6.29 16.71
N GLU A 186 -29.27 -7.26 16.99
CA GLU A 186 -27.79 -7.10 17.02
C GLU A 186 -27.27 -6.75 15.64
N LEU A 187 -27.75 -7.45 14.60
CA LEU A 187 -27.36 -7.16 13.22
C LEU A 187 -27.78 -5.76 12.78
N LYS A 188 -29.01 -5.33 13.12
CA LYS A 188 -29.49 -3.97 12.80
C LYS A 188 -28.70 -2.89 13.53
N LEU A 189 -28.33 -3.11 14.80
CA LEU A 189 -27.57 -2.16 15.58
C LEU A 189 -26.12 -2.06 15.06
N SER A 190 -25.51 -3.19 14.74
CA SER A 190 -24.17 -3.27 14.12
C SER A 190 -24.15 -2.58 12.74
N ALA A 191 -25.17 -2.82 11.90
CA ALA A 191 -25.31 -2.17 10.60
C ALA A 191 -25.45 -0.64 10.74
N ALA A 192 -26.24 -0.15 11.70
CA ALA A 192 -26.37 1.27 11.97
C ALA A 192 -25.07 1.91 12.45
N LEU A 193 -24.25 1.17 13.19
CA LEU A 193 -22.91 1.63 13.59
C LEU A 193 -21.96 1.71 12.40
N VAL A 194 -21.94 0.69 11.54
CA VAL A 194 -21.14 0.68 10.31
C VAL A 194 -21.51 1.87 9.42
N GLU A 195 -22.81 2.12 9.21
CA GLU A 195 -23.30 3.25 8.41
C GLU A 195 -22.85 4.61 8.98
N GLN A 196 -22.77 4.72 10.31
CA GLN A 196 -22.29 5.95 10.98
C GLN A 196 -20.79 6.22 10.74
N TYR A 197 -20.01 5.18 10.43
CA TYR A 197 -18.60 5.27 10.09
C TYR A 197 -18.36 5.25 8.58
N ALA A 198 -19.41 5.05 7.78
CA ALA A 198 -19.29 5.04 6.33
C ALA A 198 -18.92 6.43 5.82
N SER A 199 -17.87 6.49 5.03
CA SER A 199 -17.40 7.70 4.33
C SER A 199 -16.58 7.27 3.12
N ASP A 200 -16.42 8.17 2.16
CA ASP A 200 -15.53 7.94 1.04
C ASP A 200 -14.08 7.79 1.54
N PHE A 201 -13.35 6.85 0.93
CA PHE A 201 -11.96 6.65 1.25
C PHE A 201 -11.09 7.75 0.67
N THR A 202 -10.48 8.53 1.55
CA THR A 202 -9.56 9.63 1.21
C THR A 202 -8.18 9.27 1.77
N PRO A 203 -7.29 8.66 0.96
CA PRO A 203 -5.97 8.21 1.43
C PRO A 203 -5.17 9.31 2.12
N GLU A 204 -5.29 10.54 1.63
CA GLU A 204 -4.55 11.72 2.12
C GLU A 204 -4.95 12.15 3.54
N ALA A 205 -6.07 11.60 4.06
CA ALA A 205 -6.49 11.84 5.44
C ALA A 205 -5.79 10.95 6.46
N PHE A 206 -5.01 9.97 6.00
CA PHE A 206 -4.25 9.05 6.84
C PHE A 206 -2.77 9.40 6.79
N GLU A 207 -2.21 9.71 7.95
CA GLU A 207 -0.81 10.05 8.14
C GLU A 207 -0.19 9.09 9.15
N ASP A 208 1.05 8.68 8.91
CA ASP A 208 1.80 7.88 9.87
C ASP A 208 2.36 8.80 10.98
N GLU A 209 1.62 8.88 12.08
CA GLU A 209 2.00 9.70 13.24
C GLU A 209 3.37 9.32 13.79
N TYR A 210 3.74 8.03 13.76
CA TYR A 210 5.04 7.57 14.23
C TYR A 210 6.20 8.16 13.41
N GLN A 211 6.08 8.15 12.09
CA GLN A 211 7.11 8.71 11.21
C GLN A 211 7.23 10.24 11.37
N VAL A 212 6.09 10.91 11.57
CA VAL A 212 6.06 12.37 11.85
C VAL A 212 6.78 12.69 13.16
N GLU A 213 6.50 11.94 14.23
CA GLU A 213 7.13 12.14 15.53
C GLU A 213 8.60 11.77 15.52
N LEU A 214 8.95 10.66 14.85
CA LEU A 214 10.34 10.24 14.65
C LEU A 214 11.15 11.30 13.91
N ARG A 215 10.57 11.92 12.89
CA ARG A 215 11.22 13.01 12.16
C ARG A 215 11.45 14.22 13.05
N LYS A 216 10.46 14.64 13.85
CA LYS A 216 10.61 15.71 14.84
C LYS A 216 11.73 15.42 15.83
N LEU A 217 11.82 14.18 16.32
CA LEU A 217 12.88 13.74 17.24
C LEU A 217 14.27 13.85 16.59
N ILE A 218 14.40 13.42 15.34
CA ILE A 218 15.65 13.51 14.58
C ILE A 218 16.06 14.98 14.42
N ASP A 219 15.12 15.81 13.97
CA ASP A 219 15.38 17.23 13.72
C ASP A 219 15.79 17.95 15.03
N ALA A 220 15.12 17.66 16.15
CA ALA A 220 15.47 18.21 17.45
C ALA A 220 16.84 17.73 17.94
N LYS A 221 17.23 16.46 17.69
CA LYS A 221 18.58 15.96 17.97
C LYS A 221 19.65 16.60 17.11
N LEU A 222 19.34 16.90 15.84
CA LEU A 222 20.26 17.60 14.96
C LEU A 222 20.51 19.04 15.40
N GLU A 223 19.49 19.72 15.97
CA GLU A 223 19.60 21.09 16.48
C GLU A 223 20.30 21.17 17.82
N ALA A 224 20.00 20.24 18.74
CA ALA A 224 20.47 20.27 20.13
C ALA A 224 21.75 19.45 20.38
N GLY A 225 22.20 18.63 19.42
CA GLY A 225 23.24 17.65 19.63
C GLY A 225 22.77 16.46 20.46
N ASP A 226 23.69 15.79 21.19
CA ASP A 226 23.38 14.56 21.97
C ASP A 226 22.49 14.80 23.23
N THR A 227 22.19 16.07 23.53
CA THR A 227 21.35 16.42 24.69
C THR A 227 19.94 16.75 24.24
N LEU A 228 19.09 15.73 24.14
CA LEU A 228 17.69 15.90 23.85
C LEU A 228 16.84 15.84 25.13
N ASP A 229 16.07 16.87 25.39
CA ASP A 229 14.97 16.83 26.35
C ASP A 229 13.69 16.37 25.61
N THR A 230 13.32 15.09 25.79
CA THR A 230 12.14 14.50 25.15
C THR A 230 10.84 15.16 25.63
N ALA A 231 10.76 15.61 26.88
CA ALA A 231 9.60 16.30 27.42
C ALA A 231 9.39 17.67 26.74
N ALA A 232 10.48 18.39 26.43
CA ALA A 232 10.41 19.66 25.73
C ALA A 232 10.01 19.50 24.25
N THR A 233 10.34 18.35 23.62
CA THR A 233 10.07 18.10 22.20
C THR A 233 8.63 17.62 21.95
N PHE A 234 8.12 16.73 22.82
CA PHE A 234 6.80 16.08 22.65
C PHE A 234 5.73 16.54 23.65
N GLY A 235 6.13 17.37 24.63
CA GLY A 235 5.29 17.69 25.78
C GLY A 235 5.28 16.55 26.83
N GLU A 236 4.62 16.80 27.95
CA GLU A 236 4.41 15.74 28.94
C GLU A 236 3.54 14.65 28.30
N THR A 237 4.11 13.45 28.11
CA THR A 237 3.31 12.28 27.74
C THR A 237 2.33 12.03 28.87
N VAL A 238 1.05 12.22 28.61
CA VAL A 238 0.01 11.71 29.50
C VAL A 238 0.19 10.20 29.47
N ASP A 239 0.70 9.67 30.58
CA ASP A 239 0.82 8.22 30.77
C ASP A 239 -0.48 7.57 30.30
N ALA A 240 -0.41 6.88 29.17
CA ALA A 240 -1.45 5.95 28.80
C ALA A 240 -1.48 4.94 29.93
N LYS A 241 -2.44 5.11 30.84
CA LYS A 241 -2.72 4.12 31.86
C LYS A 241 -2.86 2.79 31.14
N ASP A 242 -1.85 1.98 31.38
CA ASP A 242 -1.85 0.56 31.05
C ASP A 242 -3.16 -0.05 31.54
N GLY A 243 -4.08 -0.20 30.62
CA GLY A 243 -5.30 -0.97 30.83
C GLY A 243 -5.00 -2.44 30.61
N SER A 244 -4.00 -2.99 31.33
CA SER A 244 -3.90 -4.43 31.48
C SER A 244 -5.00 -4.89 32.43
N GLY A 245 -6.21 -4.95 31.91
CA GLY A 245 -7.28 -5.74 32.47
C GLY A 245 -6.97 -7.19 32.20
N ASP A 246 -6.43 -7.86 33.21
CA ASP A 246 -6.42 -9.31 33.33
C ASP A 246 -7.90 -9.77 33.28
N GLY A 247 -8.37 -10.07 32.08
CA GLY A 247 -9.71 -10.58 31.81
C GLY A 247 -9.65 -12.08 31.62
N ASN A 248 -9.69 -12.79 32.74
CA ASN A 248 -10.08 -14.19 32.75
C ASN A 248 -11.49 -14.28 32.10
N GLY A 249 -11.53 -14.66 30.82
CA GLY A 249 -12.76 -14.63 30.04
C GLY A 249 -13.31 -16.01 29.79
N GLU A 250 -14.21 -16.43 30.64
CA GLU A 250 -15.28 -17.36 30.30
C GLU A 250 -16.58 -16.69 30.75
N ASP A 251 -17.51 -16.48 29.81
CA ASP A 251 -18.82 -15.80 29.93
C ASP A 251 -18.81 -14.25 29.89
N ALA A 252 -18.27 -13.67 28.84
CA ALA A 252 -18.61 -12.28 28.47
C ALA A 252 -19.98 -12.28 27.79
N ASP A 253 -20.97 -11.90 28.54
CA ASP A 253 -22.39 -11.86 28.24
C ASP A 253 -22.71 -11.06 26.96
N VAL A 254 -23.61 -11.62 26.14
CA VAL A 254 -24.24 -10.98 24.98
C VAL A 254 -24.88 -9.61 25.34
N ILE A 255 -25.18 -9.40 26.61
CA ILE A 255 -25.73 -8.13 27.16
C ILE A 255 -24.70 -7.02 27.09
N ASP A 256 -23.43 -7.30 27.35
CA ASP A 256 -22.33 -6.32 27.35
C ASP A 256 -22.03 -5.81 25.91
N LEU A 257 -22.11 -6.66 24.90
CA LEU A 257 -21.93 -6.26 23.50
C LEU A 257 -23.02 -5.28 23.02
N MET A 258 -24.27 -5.51 23.40
CA MET A 258 -25.39 -4.62 23.06
C MET A 258 -25.30 -3.27 23.75
N GLU A 259 -24.86 -3.23 25.01
CA GLU A 259 -24.59 -1.99 25.74
C GLU A 259 -23.38 -1.25 25.17
N ALA A 260 -22.30 -1.95 24.86
CA ALA A 260 -21.13 -1.39 24.20
C ALA A 260 -21.42 -0.79 22.84
N LEU A 261 -22.22 -1.47 22.01
CA LEU A 261 -22.68 -0.95 20.71
C LEU A 261 -23.56 0.30 20.86
N LYS A 262 -24.48 0.33 21.82
CA LYS A 262 -25.30 1.52 22.13
C LYS A 262 -24.47 2.68 22.64
N ALA A 263 -23.56 2.43 23.57
CA ALA A 263 -22.66 3.45 24.11
C ALA A 263 -21.74 4.06 23.02
N SER A 264 -21.30 3.26 22.06
CA SER A 264 -20.51 3.73 20.91
C SER A 264 -21.31 4.61 19.97
N LEU A 265 -22.58 4.26 19.70
CA LEU A 265 -23.52 5.07 18.91
C LEU A 265 -23.79 6.43 19.57
N ASP A 266 -24.03 6.45 20.88
CA ASP A 266 -24.34 7.67 21.63
C ASP A 266 -23.13 8.59 21.75
N ARG A 267 -21.93 8.03 21.95
CA ARG A 267 -20.68 8.81 22.04
C ARG A 267 -20.36 9.56 20.74
N LYS A 268 -20.63 8.96 19.58
CA LYS A 268 -20.38 9.61 18.31
C LYS A 268 -21.44 10.63 17.95
N ARG A 269 -22.72 10.41 18.30
CA ARG A 269 -23.78 11.42 18.18
C ARG A 269 -23.47 12.69 18.97
N GLY A 270 -23.03 12.56 20.22
CA GLY A 270 -22.63 13.70 21.05
C GLY A 270 -21.40 14.47 20.56
N LYS A 271 -20.52 13.81 19.77
CA LYS A 271 -19.36 14.47 19.17
C LYS A 271 -19.72 15.23 17.88
N SER A 272 -20.73 14.75 17.14
CA SER A 272 -21.27 15.42 15.94
C SER A 272 -22.05 16.70 16.31
N GLU A 273 -22.83 16.69 17.39
CA GLU A 273 -23.55 17.87 17.86
C GLU A 273 -22.62 18.98 18.39
N LYS A 274 -21.50 18.63 19.06
CA LYS A 274 -20.50 19.61 19.48
C LYS A 274 -19.67 20.21 18.33
N SER A 275 -19.58 19.54 17.22
CA SER A 275 -18.88 20.04 16.01
C SER A 275 -19.75 21.04 15.23
N SER A 276 -21.07 20.87 15.20
CA SER A 276 -21.99 21.78 14.55
C SER A 276 -22.23 23.10 15.35
N GLU A 277 -22.15 23.03 16.68
CA GLU A 277 -22.31 24.23 17.52
C GLU A 277 -21.10 25.18 17.51
N LYS A 278 -19.93 24.68 17.11
CA LYS A 278 -18.69 25.47 17.03
C LYS A 278 -18.57 26.25 15.70
N THR A 279 -19.41 25.96 14.73
CA THR A 279 -19.39 26.61 13.41
C THR A 279 -20.37 27.80 13.30
N GLU A 280 -21.34 27.96 14.22
CA GLU A 280 -22.33 29.04 14.17
C GLU A 280 -22.00 30.31 14.98
N VAL A 281 -20.92 30.37 15.76
CA VAL A 281 -20.57 31.51 16.60
C VAL A 281 -19.55 32.47 15.99
N GLY A 282 -19.23 32.33 14.70
CA GLY A 282 -18.18 33.12 14.01
C GLY A 282 -18.67 34.16 12.97
N ALA A 283 -19.97 34.44 12.84
CA ALA A 283 -20.48 35.36 11.82
C ALA A 283 -21.48 36.36 12.35
N SER A 284 -21.02 37.36 13.11
CA SER A 284 -21.79 38.57 13.40
C SER A 284 -20.86 39.69 13.85
N SER A 285 -20.46 40.54 12.93
CA SER A 285 -20.49 42.02 13.09
C SER A 285 -19.73 42.69 11.94
N GLY A 286 -20.41 43.66 11.29
CA GLY A 286 -19.70 44.65 10.47
C GLY A 286 -20.39 45.09 9.21
N THR A 287 -21.62 45.59 9.32
CA THR A 287 -22.31 46.41 8.32
C THR A 287 -21.50 47.65 7.90
N LYS A 288 -21.32 47.88 6.60
CA LYS A 288 -21.51 49.23 6.00
C LYS A 288 -21.59 49.15 4.47
N LYS A 289 -22.77 49.52 3.97
CA LYS A 289 -23.04 49.89 2.57
C LYS A 289 -22.62 51.34 2.36
N PRO A 290 -22.18 51.79 1.16
CA PRO A 290 -23.04 52.69 0.41
C PRO A 290 -23.15 52.46 -1.10
N ALA A 291 -24.37 52.56 -1.53
CA ALA A 291 -24.92 53.33 -2.65
C ALA A 291 -24.39 53.23 -4.09
N ALA A 292 -25.34 52.95 -4.90
CA ALA A 292 -25.50 52.90 -6.34
C ALA A 292 -24.87 54.03 -7.17
N LYS A 293 -24.46 53.70 -8.41
CA LYS A 293 -24.70 54.57 -9.58
C LYS A 293 -24.91 53.74 -10.85
N LYS A 294 -26.03 54.04 -11.50
CA LYS A 294 -26.51 53.58 -12.81
C LYS A 294 -25.74 54.26 -13.94
N SER A 295 -25.52 53.58 -15.05
CA SER A 295 -25.65 53.99 -16.46
C SER A 295 -25.11 52.81 -17.29
N GLY A 296 -25.73 52.20 -18.27
CA GLY A 296 -26.65 52.68 -19.26
C GLY A 296 -26.11 52.31 -20.63
N THR A 297 -26.88 51.44 -21.36
CA THR A 297 -26.92 51.31 -22.83
C THR A 297 -25.67 50.85 -23.57
N SER A 298 -25.65 49.93 -24.54
CA SER A 298 -26.53 49.71 -25.69
C SER A 298 -26.07 48.48 -26.51
N ALA A 299 -27.05 47.84 -27.11
CA ALA A 299 -27.01 46.74 -28.03
C ALA A 299 -26.13 46.96 -29.30
N LYS A 300 -25.60 45.86 -29.86
CA LYS A 300 -25.70 45.60 -31.32
C LYS A 300 -25.19 44.19 -31.68
N LYS A 301 -26.08 43.35 -32.14
CA LYS A 301 -25.90 42.28 -33.13
C LYS A 301 -26.33 42.91 -34.49
N PRO A 302 -26.08 42.42 -35.69
CA PRO A 302 -25.62 41.12 -36.17
C PRO A 302 -24.60 41.16 -37.35
N ALA A 303 -24.07 40.04 -37.84
CA ALA A 303 -24.27 39.58 -39.23
C ALA A 303 -23.41 38.39 -39.61
N LYS A 304 -24.07 37.44 -40.28
CA LYS A 304 -23.54 36.30 -41.08
C LYS A 304 -22.75 36.76 -42.33
N LYS A 305 -21.80 35.89 -42.76
CA LYS A 305 -21.52 35.44 -44.16
C LYS A 305 -20.45 34.36 -44.06
N LYS A 306 -20.64 33.18 -44.45
CA LYS A 306 -20.73 32.35 -45.65
C LYS A 306 -19.48 32.45 -46.57
N SER A 307 -18.95 31.23 -46.84
CA SER A 307 -18.27 30.69 -48.05
C SER A 307 -16.83 31.17 -48.35
N ALA A 308 -15.87 30.27 -48.41
CA ALA A 308 -15.64 29.34 -49.50
C ALA A 308 -14.86 28.15 -48.94
#